data_971017b00528755c2ed6d4835332ef73
#
_entry.id   971017b00528755c2ed6d4835332ef73
#
_cell.length_a   1.000
_cell.length_b   1.000
_cell.length_c   1.000
_cell.angle_alpha   90.00
_cell.angle_beta   90.00
_cell.angle_gamma   90.00
#
_symmetry.space_group_name_H-M   'P 1'
#
loop_
_entity.id
_entity.type
_entity.pdbx_description
1 polymer ?
#
loop_
_entity_poly.entity_id
_entity_poly.type
_entity_poly.pdbx_seq_one_letter_code
_entity_poly.pdbx_strand_id
1 'polypeptide(L)'
;MKHYFDEIHTIDILDCNGGDHGYPFATNFNPEINLREVSANGSYWEDGHWVETEPMEFKSVYDFPEVGKKDMYLLHHEEIESLAKNIPGVQRIRFFMTFGQSYLTHMKCLENVGMLSTAPVEFNGQEIVPIQFLKALLPDPASLGPRTVGKTNIGCIFTGVKDGKEKSIYIYNVCDHQECYKEVESQA
;
A
#
# COMPACT_ATOMS: atom_id res chain seq x y z
N MET A 1 -2.22 -7.12 21.56
CA MET A 1 -3.47 -6.33 21.60
C MET A 1 -4.30 -6.56 22.88
N LYS A 2 -4.43 -7.78 23.41
CA LYS A 2 -5.20 -8.09 24.64
C LYS A 2 -4.86 -7.24 25.89
N HIS A 3 -3.66 -6.68 25.98
CA HIS A 3 -3.30 -5.76 27.07
C HIS A 3 -3.91 -4.35 26.90
N TYR A 4 -4.21 -3.96 25.67
CA TYR A 4 -4.68 -2.61 25.35
C TYR A 4 -6.18 -2.51 25.16
N PHE A 5 -6.86 -3.60 24.78
CA PHE A 5 -8.28 -3.66 24.50
C PHE A 5 -8.90 -4.91 25.11
N ASP A 6 -10.14 -4.78 25.58
CA ASP A 6 -11.02 -5.90 25.90
C ASP A 6 -11.78 -6.34 24.64
N GLU A 7 -12.19 -5.35 23.80
CA GLU A 7 -12.83 -5.55 22.51
C GLU A 7 -12.22 -4.62 21.47
N ILE A 8 -11.89 -5.14 20.28
CA ILE A 8 -11.41 -4.36 19.14
C ILE A 8 -12.56 -4.20 18.15
N HIS A 9 -12.92 -2.96 17.86
CA HIS A 9 -14.01 -2.66 16.93
C HIS A 9 -13.50 -2.39 15.51
N THR A 10 -12.45 -1.57 15.37
CA THR A 10 -11.91 -1.26 14.04
C THR A 10 -10.40 -1.36 13.98
N ILE A 11 -9.89 -1.68 12.79
CA ILE A 11 -8.46 -1.69 12.47
C ILE A 11 -8.28 -0.99 11.13
N ASP A 12 -7.53 0.10 11.12
CA ASP A 12 -7.05 0.72 9.88
C ASP A 12 -5.53 0.49 9.79
N ILE A 13 -5.10 -0.28 8.79
CA ILE A 13 -3.70 -0.55 8.49
C ILE A 13 -3.24 0.58 7.58
N LEU A 14 -2.15 1.25 7.95
CA LEU A 14 -1.60 2.39 7.23
C LEU A 14 -0.18 2.05 6.76
N ASP A 15 0.01 2.01 5.44
CA ASP A 15 1.32 1.83 4.81
C ASP A 15 1.72 3.14 4.13
N CYS A 16 2.66 3.85 4.75
CA CYS A 16 3.17 5.10 4.24
C CYS A 16 4.63 4.97 3.85
N ASN A 17 4.90 5.05 2.55
CA ASN A 17 6.25 5.26 2.05
C ASN A 17 6.44 6.74 1.68
N GLY A 18 7.27 7.45 2.45
CA GLY A 18 7.67 8.83 2.20
C GLY A 18 9.03 8.95 1.51
N GLY A 19 9.56 7.84 0.97
CA GLY A 19 10.85 7.81 0.29
C GLY A 19 10.82 8.46 -1.10
N ASP A 20 11.98 8.95 -1.52
CA ASP A 20 12.26 9.45 -2.87
C ASP A 20 13.51 8.76 -3.41
N HIS A 21 13.37 8.01 -4.49
CA HIS A 21 14.45 7.33 -5.19
C HIS A 21 14.99 8.14 -6.38
N GLY A 22 14.43 9.31 -6.68
CA GLY A 22 14.88 10.23 -7.72
C GLY A 22 14.54 9.81 -9.16
N TYR A 23 13.76 8.74 -9.38
CA TYR A 23 13.20 8.43 -10.70
C TYR A 23 11.81 9.06 -10.86
N PRO A 24 11.46 9.55 -12.05
CA PRO A 24 10.11 10.04 -12.32
C PRO A 24 9.03 9.00 -12.07
N PHE A 25 9.35 7.72 -12.34
CA PHE A 25 8.48 6.58 -12.13
C PHE A 25 9.30 5.31 -11.89
N ALA A 26 9.04 4.63 -10.79
CA ALA A 26 9.58 3.31 -10.45
C ALA A 26 8.64 2.64 -9.43
N THR A 27 8.78 1.34 -9.23
CA THR A 27 8.06 0.57 -8.22
C THR A 27 9.03 0.09 -7.15
N ASN A 28 8.64 0.16 -5.88
CA ASN A 28 9.52 -0.17 -4.75
C ASN A 28 9.75 -1.68 -4.58
N PHE A 29 8.84 -2.51 -5.08
CA PHE A 29 8.93 -3.97 -5.06
C PHE A 29 8.50 -4.52 -6.41
N ASN A 30 8.12 -5.80 -6.50
CA ASN A 30 7.80 -6.44 -7.77
C ASN A 30 6.89 -5.56 -8.64
N PRO A 31 7.38 -5.06 -9.79
CA PRO A 31 6.63 -4.11 -10.60
C PRO A 31 5.25 -4.61 -11.02
N GLU A 32 5.14 -5.88 -11.38
CA GLU A 32 3.87 -6.45 -11.84
C GLU A 32 2.83 -6.48 -10.72
N ILE A 33 3.22 -6.87 -9.50
CA ILE A 33 2.31 -6.89 -8.34
C ILE A 33 1.88 -5.46 -8.02
N ASN A 34 2.84 -4.55 -7.87
CA ASN A 34 2.56 -3.16 -7.51
C ASN A 34 1.67 -2.45 -8.54
N LEU A 35 1.93 -2.65 -9.84
CA LEU A 35 1.12 -2.07 -10.92
C LEU A 35 -0.31 -2.64 -10.94
N ARG A 36 -0.48 -3.92 -10.64
CA ARG A 36 -1.81 -4.55 -10.59
C ARG A 36 -2.61 -4.15 -9.37
N GLU A 37 -1.99 -4.06 -8.21
CA GLU A 37 -2.66 -3.66 -6.96
C GLU A 37 -3.34 -2.29 -7.06
N VAL A 38 -2.68 -1.30 -7.64
CA VAL A 38 -3.26 0.05 -7.76
C VAL A 38 -4.33 0.17 -8.85
N SER A 39 -4.41 -0.78 -9.78
CA SER A 39 -5.44 -0.82 -10.83
C SER A 39 -6.57 -1.81 -10.54
N ALA A 40 -6.46 -2.63 -9.50
CA ALA A 40 -7.49 -3.54 -9.06
C ALA A 40 -8.54 -2.85 -8.16
N ASN A 41 -9.73 -3.43 -8.08
CA ASN A 41 -10.74 -3.01 -7.12
C ASN A 41 -10.19 -3.12 -5.70
N GLY A 42 -10.46 -2.12 -4.88
CA GLY A 42 -10.23 -2.18 -3.46
C GLY A 42 -11.29 -3.04 -2.77
N SER A 43 -10.97 -3.55 -1.59
CA SER A 43 -11.99 -4.13 -0.73
C SER A 43 -11.60 -4.04 0.73
N TYR A 44 -12.58 -4.03 1.61
CA TYR A 44 -12.40 -4.01 3.05
C TYR A 44 -13.47 -4.82 3.76
N TRP A 45 -13.22 -5.16 5.01
CA TRP A 45 -14.16 -5.87 5.86
C TRP A 45 -15.01 -4.88 6.64
N GLU A 46 -16.35 -5.06 6.64
CA GLU A 46 -17.26 -4.26 7.44
C GLU A 46 -18.48 -5.11 7.85
N ASP A 47 -18.80 -5.13 9.13
CA ASP A 47 -19.99 -5.76 9.72
C ASP A 47 -20.24 -7.21 9.25
N GLY A 48 -19.18 -8.01 9.19
CA GLY A 48 -19.30 -9.43 8.85
C GLY A 48 -19.30 -9.75 7.35
N HIS A 49 -19.04 -8.78 6.48
CA HIS A 49 -18.99 -9.00 5.03
C HIS A 49 -17.91 -8.16 4.34
N TRP A 50 -17.56 -8.55 3.11
CA TRP A 50 -16.68 -7.81 2.25
C TRP A 50 -17.42 -6.70 1.53
N VAL A 51 -16.83 -5.51 1.51
CA VAL A 51 -17.27 -4.36 0.71
C VAL A 51 -16.23 -4.10 -0.37
N GLU A 52 -16.67 -4.12 -1.63
CA GLU A 52 -15.82 -3.80 -2.78
C GLU A 52 -15.93 -2.32 -3.13
N THR A 53 -14.84 -1.76 -3.67
CA THR A 53 -14.74 -0.37 -4.13
C THR A 53 -14.08 -0.32 -5.51
N GLU A 54 -14.34 0.74 -6.25
CA GLU A 54 -13.57 1.02 -7.46
C GLU A 54 -12.09 1.26 -7.11
N PRO A 55 -11.17 1.05 -8.06
CA PRO A 55 -9.75 1.30 -7.85
C PRO A 55 -9.51 2.73 -7.37
N MET A 56 -8.79 2.89 -6.26
CA MET A 56 -8.40 4.18 -5.68
C MET A 56 -9.58 5.11 -5.31
N GLU A 57 -10.82 4.59 -5.20
CA GLU A 57 -12.03 5.38 -4.91
C GLU A 57 -11.96 6.10 -3.57
N PHE A 58 -11.54 5.40 -2.52
CA PHE A 58 -11.41 5.99 -1.20
C PHE A 58 -10.05 6.63 -1.01
N LYS A 59 -10.05 7.95 -0.93
CA LYS A 59 -8.89 8.78 -0.63
C LYS A 59 -9.08 9.48 0.72
N SER A 60 -8.04 9.50 1.53
CA SER A 60 -7.99 10.26 2.77
C SER A 60 -6.63 10.92 2.94
N VAL A 61 -6.53 11.90 3.83
CA VAL A 61 -5.27 12.55 4.20
C VAL A 61 -4.94 12.17 5.64
N TYR A 62 -3.72 11.72 5.88
CA TYR A 62 -3.26 11.42 7.23
C TYR A 62 -1.93 12.12 7.52
N ASP A 63 -1.73 12.57 8.75
CA ASP A 63 -0.48 13.20 9.21
C ASP A 63 0.37 12.13 9.90
N PHE A 64 1.25 11.50 9.10
CA PHE A 64 2.08 10.38 9.56
C PHE A 64 3.23 10.90 10.43
N PRO A 65 3.41 10.38 11.65
CA PRO A 65 4.56 10.72 12.48
C PRO A 65 5.87 10.61 11.71
N GLU A 66 6.71 11.63 11.79
CA GLU A 66 8.02 11.80 11.14
C GLU A 66 8.05 11.82 9.60
N VAL A 67 6.91 11.63 8.93
CA VAL A 67 6.78 11.70 7.46
C VAL A 67 5.95 12.92 7.04
N GLY A 68 4.94 13.29 7.87
CA GLY A 68 4.02 14.39 7.59
C GLY A 68 2.79 13.97 6.79
N LYS A 69 2.04 14.97 6.31
CA LYS A 69 0.76 14.75 5.61
C LYS A 69 0.94 14.10 4.26
N LYS A 70 0.24 12.99 4.07
CA LYS A 70 0.20 12.23 2.80
C LYS A 70 -1.23 11.87 2.44
N ASP A 71 -1.50 11.83 1.14
CA ASP A 71 -2.69 11.19 0.59
C ASP A 71 -2.53 9.67 0.72
N MET A 72 -3.54 9.01 1.28
CA MET A 72 -3.61 7.55 1.35
C MET A 72 -4.87 7.04 0.66
N TYR A 73 -4.77 5.87 0.07
CA TYR A 73 -5.80 5.27 -0.75
C TYR A 73 -6.13 3.86 -0.23
N LEU A 74 -7.41 3.52 -0.20
CA LEU A 74 -7.87 2.20 0.20
C LEU A 74 -7.55 1.19 -0.90
N LEU A 75 -6.93 0.08 -0.50
CA LEU A 75 -6.64 -1.07 -1.34
C LEU A 75 -7.15 -2.35 -0.69
N HIS A 76 -7.30 -3.41 -1.48
CA HIS A 76 -7.37 -4.77 -0.93
C HIS A 76 -5.97 -5.22 -0.51
N HIS A 77 -5.87 -5.85 0.67
CA HIS A 77 -4.64 -6.49 1.13
C HIS A 77 -4.94 -7.73 1.96
N GLU A 78 -4.12 -8.77 1.82
CA GLU A 78 -4.37 -10.10 2.40
C GLU A 78 -4.39 -10.14 3.93
N GLU A 79 -3.74 -9.19 4.61
CA GLU A 79 -3.81 -9.08 6.08
C GLU A 79 -5.24 -8.88 6.57
N ILE A 80 -6.10 -8.22 5.79
CA ILE A 80 -7.51 -8.02 6.17
C ILE A 80 -8.21 -9.36 6.37
N GLU A 81 -7.97 -10.35 5.49
CA GLU A 81 -8.57 -11.68 5.57
C GLU A 81 -8.16 -12.39 6.87
N SER A 82 -6.86 -12.34 7.18
CA SER A 82 -6.32 -12.93 8.40
C SER A 82 -6.89 -12.27 9.65
N LEU A 83 -6.97 -10.95 9.68
CA LEU A 83 -7.48 -10.20 10.83
C LEU A 83 -8.98 -10.43 11.03
N ALA A 84 -9.78 -10.39 9.95
CA ALA A 84 -11.23 -10.64 10.00
C ALA A 84 -11.55 -12.04 10.56
N LYS A 85 -10.74 -13.03 10.20
CA LYS A 85 -10.90 -14.42 10.65
C LYS A 85 -10.50 -14.63 12.12
N ASN A 86 -9.46 -13.92 12.60
CA ASN A 86 -8.80 -14.22 13.87
C ASN A 86 -9.12 -13.21 14.99
N ILE A 87 -9.80 -12.11 14.71
CA ILE A 87 -10.20 -11.12 15.71
C ILE A 87 -11.73 -11.15 15.88
N PRO A 88 -12.25 -11.84 16.90
CA PRO A 88 -13.68 -11.93 17.13
C PRO A 88 -14.30 -10.56 17.42
N GLY A 89 -15.45 -10.28 16.79
CA GLY A 89 -16.22 -9.07 17.02
C GLY A 89 -15.70 -7.81 16.33
N VAL A 90 -14.64 -7.92 15.51
CA VAL A 90 -14.17 -6.79 14.72
C VAL A 90 -15.24 -6.38 13.69
N GLN A 91 -15.57 -5.09 13.68
CA GLN A 91 -16.63 -4.52 12.85
C GLN A 91 -16.07 -4.04 11.51
N ARG A 92 -14.87 -3.42 11.50
CA ARG A 92 -14.26 -2.90 10.27
C ARG A 92 -12.76 -3.09 10.25
N ILE A 93 -12.23 -3.52 9.09
CA ILE A 93 -10.79 -3.60 8.82
C ILE A 93 -10.53 -3.04 7.44
N ARG A 94 -9.61 -2.06 7.34
CA ARG A 94 -9.22 -1.41 6.09
C ARG A 94 -7.71 -1.37 5.97
N PHE A 95 -7.23 -1.40 4.73
CA PHE A 95 -5.83 -1.17 4.40
C PHE A 95 -5.69 0.07 3.53
N PHE A 96 -4.75 0.92 3.88
CA PHE A 96 -4.44 2.14 3.14
C PHE A 96 -2.95 2.19 2.79
N MET A 97 -2.65 2.59 1.56
CA MET A 97 -1.30 2.84 1.09
C MET A 97 -1.18 4.26 0.53
N THR A 98 0.01 4.84 0.66
CA THR A 98 0.29 6.19 0.13
C THR A 98 0.93 6.10 -1.24
N PHE A 99 0.55 7.03 -2.13
CA PHE A 99 1.15 7.18 -3.46
C PHE A 99 1.45 8.65 -3.74
N GLY A 100 2.60 8.89 -4.36
CA GLY A 100 2.95 10.22 -4.86
C GLY A 100 2.12 10.61 -6.08
N GLN A 101 1.80 11.89 -6.24
CA GLN A 101 1.00 12.38 -7.37
C GLN A 101 1.66 12.09 -8.73
N SER A 102 3.00 12.17 -8.82
CA SER A 102 3.74 11.79 -10.03
C SER A 102 3.49 10.33 -10.39
N TYR A 103 3.59 9.43 -9.41
CA TYR A 103 3.33 8.01 -9.60
C TYR A 103 1.92 7.76 -10.15
N LEU A 104 0.90 8.33 -9.53
CA LEU A 104 -0.49 8.16 -9.97
C LEU A 104 -0.74 8.70 -11.38
N THR A 105 -0.08 9.81 -11.74
CA THR A 105 -0.20 10.39 -13.08
C THR A 105 0.38 9.45 -14.15
N HIS A 106 1.55 8.88 -13.89
CA HIS A 106 2.16 7.90 -14.80
C HIS A 106 1.33 6.61 -14.89
N MET A 107 0.85 6.10 -13.74
CA MET A 107 -0.02 4.93 -13.70
C MET A 107 -1.27 5.11 -14.55
N LYS A 108 -1.95 6.26 -14.43
CA LYS A 108 -3.16 6.55 -15.21
C LYS A 108 -2.86 6.65 -16.71
N CYS A 109 -1.74 7.22 -17.07
CA CYS A 109 -1.30 7.25 -18.47
C CYS A 109 -1.05 5.84 -19.03
N LEU A 110 -0.31 5.02 -18.29
CA LEU A 110 0.01 3.64 -18.68
C LEU A 110 -1.24 2.76 -18.78
N GLU A 111 -2.19 2.94 -17.87
CA GLU A 111 -3.50 2.27 -17.90
C GLU A 111 -4.27 2.66 -19.17
N ASN A 112 -4.41 3.97 -19.44
CA ASN A 112 -5.18 4.49 -20.56
C ASN A 112 -4.64 4.03 -21.92
N VAL A 113 -3.34 3.79 -22.05
CA VAL A 113 -2.72 3.27 -23.29
C VAL A 113 -2.62 1.73 -23.33
N GLY A 114 -3.16 1.03 -22.34
CA GLY A 114 -3.19 -0.43 -22.27
C GLY A 114 -1.87 -1.09 -21.85
N MET A 115 -0.89 -0.34 -21.36
CA MET A 115 0.41 -0.89 -20.94
C MET A 115 0.34 -1.76 -19.67
N LEU A 116 -0.76 -1.69 -18.91
CA LEU A 116 -1.00 -2.55 -17.75
C LEU A 116 -1.74 -3.85 -18.09
N SER A 117 -2.07 -4.08 -19.38
CA SER A 117 -2.78 -5.28 -19.82
C SER A 117 -1.90 -6.53 -19.70
N THR A 118 -2.55 -7.62 -19.24
CA THR A 118 -1.97 -8.96 -19.24
C THR A 118 -2.32 -9.75 -20.51
N ALA A 119 -3.25 -9.24 -21.33
CA ALA A 119 -3.59 -9.84 -22.62
C ALA A 119 -2.47 -9.55 -23.64
N PRO A 120 -1.99 -10.58 -24.38
CA PRO A 120 -0.96 -10.38 -25.39
C PRO A 120 -1.49 -9.51 -26.55
N VAL A 121 -0.60 -8.73 -27.14
CA VAL A 121 -0.82 -7.97 -28.38
C VAL A 121 0.19 -8.39 -29.44
N GLU A 122 -0.21 -8.41 -30.69
CA GLU A 122 0.70 -8.71 -31.79
C GLU A 122 1.52 -7.45 -32.16
N PHE A 123 2.83 -7.62 -32.23
CA PHE A 123 3.76 -6.59 -32.70
C PHE A 123 4.84 -7.20 -33.57
N ASN A 124 4.89 -6.84 -34.86
CA ASN A 124 5.87 -7.35 -35.83
C ASN A 124 5.94 -8.89 -35.91
N GLY A 125 4.80 -9.58 -35.86
CA GLY A 125 4.71 -11.04 -35.92
C GLY A 125 5.11 -11.75 -34.61
N GLN A 126 5.22 -11.02 -33.51
CA GLN A 126 5.48 -11.58 -32.16
C GLN A 126 4.37 -11.16 -31.20
N GLU A 127 4.02 -12.07 -30.30
CA GLU A 127 3.14 -11.74 -29.18
C GLU A 127 3.92 -11.08 -28.04
N ILE A 128 3.45 -9.93 -27.60
CA ILE A 128 4.02 -9.18 -26.49
C ILE A 128 2.92 -8.97 -25.44
N VAL A 129 3.22 -9.29 -24.18
CA VAL A 129 2.35 -8.96 -23.04
C VAL A 129 2.75 -7.57 -22.52
N PRO A 130 1.90 -6.52 -22.66
CA PRO A 130 2.27 -5.14 -22.38
C PRO A 130 2.88 -4.91 -20.99
N ILE A 131 2.26 -5.45 -19.92
CA ILE A 131 2.78 -5.29 -18.57
C ILE A 131 4.16 -5.94 -18.37
N GLN A 132 4.46 -7.04 -19.07
CA GLN A 132 5.77 -7.69 -18.99
C GLN A 132 6.83 -6.87 -19.72
N PHE A 133 6.45 -6.23 -20.83
CA PHE A 133 7.33 -5.31 -21.52
C PHE A 133 7.61 -4.05 -20.69
N LEU A 134 6.56 -3.46 -20.07
CA LEU A 134 6.72 -2.34 -19.13
C LEU A 134 7.66 -2.70 -17.97
N LYS A 135 7.48 -3.88 -17.38
CA LYS A 135 8.35 -4.38 -16.31
C LYS A 135 9.82 -4.41 -16.72
N ALA A 136 10.12 -4.82 -17.96
CA ALA A 136 11.49 -4.86 -18.47
C ALA A 136 12.13 -3.47 -18.68
N LEU A 137 11.30 -2.41 -18.77
CA LEU A 137 11.77 -1.02 -18.91
C LEU A 137 11.99 -0.32 -17.56
N LEU A 138 11.34 -0.79 -16.50
CA LEU A 138 11.44 -0.19 -15.17
C LEU A 138 12.78 -0.49 -14.51
N PRO A 139 13.29 0.41 -13.65
CA PRO A 139 14.42 0.12 -12.80
C PRO A 139 14.17 -1.12 -11.94
N ASP A 140 15.19 -1.96 -11.77
CA ASP A 140 15.12 -3.04 -10.80
C ASP A 140 14.88 -2.46 -9.39
N PRO A 141 13.83 -2.90 -8.66
CA PRO A 141 13.58 -2.45 -7.30
C PRO A 141 14.80 -2.57 -6.38
N ALA A 142 15.61 -3.62 -6.52
CA ALA A 142 16.84 -3.78 -5.74
C ALA A 142 17.86 -2.65 -5.96
N SER A 143 17.82 -1.96 -7.11
CA SER A 143 18.69 -0.83 -7.42
C SER A 143 18.26 0.47 -6.74
N LEU A 144 17.08 0.53 -6.14
CA LEU A 144 16.53 1.72 -5.51
C LEU A 144 17.07 1.93 -4.09
N GLY A 145 17.36 0.86 -3.35
CA GLY A 145 17.79 0.90 -1.96
C GLY A 145 18.93 1.88 -1.68
N PRO A 146 20.06 1.84 -2.41
CA PRO A 146 21.19 2.72 -2.15
C PRO A 146 20.90 4.22 -2.39
N ARG A 147 19.85 4.55 -3.10
CA ARG A 147 19.53 5.92 -3.50
C ARG A 147 18.25 6.49 -2.89
N THR A 148 17.38 5.65 -2.34
CA THR A 148 16.13 6.10 -1.73
C THR A 148 16.42 6.87 -0.43
N VAL A 149 15.91 8.09 -0.32
CA VAL A 149 16.00 8.93 0.87
C VAL A 149 14.62 9.22 1.42
N GLY A 150 14.52 9.44 2.72
CA GLY A 150 13.24 9.67 3.40
C GLY A 150 12.90 8.53 4.35
N LYS A 151 11.64 8.47 4.76
CA LYS A 151 11.18 7.50 5.79
C LYS A 151 9.91 6.78 5.35
N THR A 152 9.76 5.55 5.81
CA THR A 152 8.47 4.84 5.87
C THR A 152 7.85 5.01 7.24
N ASN A 153 6.52 4.94 7.31
CA ASN A 153 5.76 4.83 8.53
C ASN A 153 4.65 3.80 8.30
N ILE A 154 4.81 2.62 8.88
CA ILE A 154 3.85 1.53 8.72
C ILE A 154 3.27 1.19 10.08
N GLY A 155 1.94 1.09 10.17
CA GLY A 155 1.29 0.80 11.43
C GLY A 155 -0.20 0.57 11.34
N CYS A 156 -0.84 0.43 12.50
CA CYS A 156 -2.27 0.18 12.59
C CYS A 156 -2.91 1.10 13.62
N ILE A 157 -4.02 1.73 13.22
CA ILE A 157 -4.92 2.40 14.15
C ILE A 157 -5.97 1.39 14.61
N PHE A 158 -6.04 1.19 15.91
CA PHE A 158 -7.04 0.34 16.54
C PHE A 158 -8.03 1.21 17.29
N THR A 159 -9.33 0.91 17.14
CA THR A 159 -10.36 1.44 18.03
C THR A 159 -11.10 0.30 18.72
N GLY A 160 -11.59 0.54 19.92
CA GLY A 160 -12.31 -0.46 20.69
C GLY A 160 -12.58 -0.01 22.11
N VAL A 161 -12.78 -0.95 23.00
CA VAL A 161 -13.11 -0.69 24.41
C VAL A 161 -12.05 -1.28 25.33
N LYS A 162 -11.70 -0.54 26.38
CA LYS A 162 -10.91 -1.02 27.54
C LYS A 162 -11.52 -0.52 28.83
N ASP A 163 -11.80 -1.44 29.75
CA ASP A 163 -12.42 -1.13 31.06
C ASP A 163 -13.70 -0.30 30.92
N GLY A 164 -14.54 -0.64 29.93
CA GLY A 164 -15.81 0.03 29.62
C GLY A 164 -15.68 1.42 28.97
N LYS A 165 -14.48 1.82 28.54
CA LYS A 165 -14.23 3.12 27.89
C LYS A 165 -13.76 2.93 26.47
N GLU A 166 -14.25 3.78 25.57
CA GLU A 166 -13.72 3.85 24.21
C GLU A 166 -12.25 4.27 24.21
N LYS A 167 -11.48 3.65 23.33
CA LYS A 167 -10.05 3.86 23.21
C LYS A 167 -9.63 3.77 21.75
N SER A 168 -8.69 4.64 21.37
CA SER A 168 -8.00 4.56 20.08
C SER A 168 -6.48 4.57 20.31
N ILE A 169 -5.77 3.71 19.60
CA ILE A 169 -4.29 3.61 19.67
C ILE A 169 -3.76 3.50 18.25
N TYR A 170 -2.74 4.28 17.92
CA TYR A 170 -1.90 4.07 16.74
C TYR A 170 -0.60 3.41 17.16
N ILE A 171 -0.34 2.21 16.65
CA ILE A 171 0.92 1.48 16.84
C ILE A 171 1.61 1.46 15.49
N TYR A 172 2.80 2.03 15.41
CA TYR A 172 3.53 2.20 14.17
C TYR A 172 5.03 2.00 14.34
N ASN A 173 5.71 1.73 13.24
CA ASN A 173 7.15 1.76 13.09
C ASN A 173 7.54 2.85 12.10
N VAL A 174 8.65 3.53 12.38
CA VAL A 174 9.27 4.48 11.43
C VAL A 174 10.65 3.95 11.08
N CYS A 175 10.95 3.88 9.79
CA CYS A 175 12.24 3.44 9.29
C CYS A 175 12.82 4.47 8.32
N ASP A 176 14.06 4.89 8.53
CA ASP A 176 14.81 5.71 7.58
C ASP A 176 15.43 4.81 6.51
N HIS A 177 15.15 5.11 5.23
CA HIS A 177 15.61 4.28 4.10
C HIS A 177 17.13 4.13 4.06
N GLN A 178 17.88 5.19 4.34
CA GLN A 178 19.35 5.14 4.27
C GLN A 178 19.95 4.38 5.46
N GLU A 179 19.36 4.49 6.64
CA GLU A 179 19.78 3.72 7.81
C GLU A 179 19.48 2.24 7.60
N CYS A 180 18.27 1.91 7.15
CA CYS A 180 17.88 0.54 6.81
C CYS A 180 18.81 -0.06 5.76
N TYR A 181 19.10 0.67 4.68
CA TYR A 181 19.97 0.17 3.62
C TYR A 181 21.39 -0.11 4.13
N LYS A 182 21.94 0.75 4.99
CA LYS A 182 23.28 0.54 5.59
C LYS A 182 23.33 -0.71 6.48
N GLU A 183 22.21 -1.03 7.13
CA GLU A 183 22.15 -2.14 8.10
C GLU A 183 21.88 -3.49 7.43
N VAL A 184 20.94 -3.53 6.48
CA VAL A 184 20.46 -4.79 5.89
C VAL A 184 20.56 -4.87 4.36
N GLU A 185 21.14 -3.87 3.72
CA GLU A 185 21.30 -3.76 2.25
C GLU A 185 19.95 -3.91 1.49
N SER A 186 18.84 -3.50 2.13
CA SER A 186 17.49 -3.49 1.56
C SER A 186 16.85 -2.12 1.71
N GLN A 187 15.86 -1.82 0.89
CA GLN A 187 15.03 -0.64 1.10
C GLN A 187 13.95 -0.94 2.16
N ALA A 188 13.56 0.10 2.92
CA ALA A 188 12.50 0.01 3.91
C ALA A 188 11.12 0.04 3.24
#